data_448a3af1440809f23bdbfbc3ce52fd09
#
_entry.id   448a3af1440809f23bdbfbc3ce52fd09
#
_cell.length_a   1.000
_cell.length_b   1.000
_cell.length_c   1.000
_cell.angle_alpha   90.00
_cell.angle_beta   90.00
_cell.angle_gamma   90.00
#
_symmetry.space_group_name_H-M   'P 1'
#
loop_
_entity.id
_entity.type
_entity.pdbx_description
1 polymer ?
#
loop_
_entity_poly.entity_id
_entity_poly.type
_entity_poly.pdbx_seq_one_letter_code
_entity_poly.pdbx_strand_id
1 'polypeptide(L)'
;MKKLTIATLIALSATVASAAEIGVTGTRDYSGAENRNGYGITLGQQFGAVGLTGGFERFTSGSNDQDRYSVVAGLNVAKLGPVTVTPKVGVAYLNNQASADGYALTVGLGASLPITKQVSLTADVARQYGQDRVSQFDGNRVTAGVKFAF
;
A
#
# COMPACT_ATOMS: atom_id res chain seq x y z
N MET A 1 -1.07 -22.00 -6.16
CA MET A 1 -0.88 -21.37 -7.48
C MET A 1 -1.28 -19.88 -7.52
N LYS A 2 -2.17 -19.37 -6.65
CA LYS A 2 -2.61 -17.94 -6.66
C LYS A 2 -1.55 -16.93 -6.21
N LYS A 3 -0.54 -17.36 -5.44
CA LYS A 3 0.55 -16.49 -4.94
C LYS A 3 1.59 -16.13 -6.00
N LEU A 4 1.69 -16.91 -7.07
CA LEU A 4 2.69 -16.72 -8.14
C LEU A 4 2.31 -15.58 -9.10
N THR A 5 1.01 -15.33 -9.28
CA THR A 5 0.50 -14.38 -10.28
C THR A 5 0.80 -12.92 -9.89
N ILE A 6 0.81 -12.59 -8.59
CA ILE A 6 1.09 -11.23 -8.11
C ILE A 6 2.58 -10.90 -8.22
N ALA A 7 3.45 -11.87 -7.91
CA ALA A 7 4.89 -11.72 -8.07
C ALA A 7 5.31 -11.51 -9.54
N THR A 8 4.62 -12.17 -10.48
CA THR A 8 4.87 -12.03 -11.91
C THR A 8 4.45 -10.67 -12.46
N LEU A 9 3.36 -10.08 -11.95
CA LEU A 9 2.92 -8.74 -12.35
C LEU A 9 3.93 -7.65 -11.91
N ILE A 10 4.57 -7.82 -10.77
CA ILE A 10 5.59 -6.90 -10.26
C ILE A 10 6.89 -7.03 -11.09
N ALA A 11 7.26 -8.24 -11.51
CA ALA A 11 8.45 -8.47 -12.32
C ALA A 11 8.34 -7.93 -13.77
N LEU A 12 7.13 -7.88 -14.33
CA LEU A 12 6.92 -7.38 -15.71
C LEU A 12 7.05 -5.85 -15.81
N SER A 13 6.91 -5.12 -14.70
CA SER A 13 7.02 -3.65 -14.70
C SER A 13 8.48 -3.14 -14.74
N ALA A 14 9.46 -3.99 -14.52
CA ALA A 14 10.87 -3.61 -14.43
C ALA A 14 11.56 -3.28 -15.78
N THR A 15 10.86 -3.43 -16.91
CA THR A 15 11.47 -3.29 -18.24
C THR A 15 11.28 -1.93 -18.92
N VAL A 16 10.55 -1.00 -18.29
CA VAL A 16 10.33 0.35 -18.84
C VAL A 16 11.16 1.35 -18.03
N ALA A 17 11.96 2.16 -18.71
CA ALA A 17 12.85 3.16 -18.11
C ALA A 17 12.10 4.26 -17.33
N SER A 18 11.70 3.95 -16.13
CA SER A 18 11.08 4.86 -15.18
C SER A 18 11.62 4.57 -13.78
N ALA A 19 11.67 5.55 -12.91
CA ALA A 19 12.21 5.39 -11.56
C ALA A 19 11.49 4.26 -10.81
N ALA A 20 12.24 3.21 -10.48
CA ALA A 20 11.77 2.15 -9.62
C ALA A 20 11.97 2.56 -8.16
N GLU A 21 11.05 2.17 -7.30
CA GLU A 21 11.07 2.50 -5.88
C GLU A 21 10.91 1.24 -5.04
N ILE A 22 11.64 1.15 -3.95
CA ILE A 22 11.40 0.20 -2.87
C ILE A 22 11.08 0.96 -1.60
N GLY A 23 10.12 0.49 -0.82
CA GLY A 23 9.72 1.13 0.42
C GLY A 23 9.54 0.17 1.58
N VAL A 24 9.71 0.70 2.79
CA VAL A 24 9.37 0.04 4.05
C VAL A 24 8.31 0.88 4.73
N THR A 25 7.25 0.24 5.21
CA THR A 25 6.09 0.92 5.79
C THR A 25 5.72 0.37 7.15
N GLY A 26 5.26 1.27 8.03
CA GLY A 26 4.49 0.96 9.22
C GLY A 26 3.06 1.44 9.02
N THR A 27 2.09 0.60 9.31
CA THR A 27 0.66 0.89 9.12
C THR A 27 -0.11 0.69 10.40
N ARG A 28 -1.03 1.60 10.69
CA ARG A 28 -2.06 1.41 11.70
C ARG A 28 -3.42 1.37 11.02
N ASP A 29 -4.13 0.29 11.28
CA ASP A 29 -5.46 0.03 10.75
C ASP A 29 -6.49 0.23 11.85
N TYR A 30 -7.50 1.05 11.59
CA TYR A 30 -8.61 1.40 12.47
C TYR A 30 -9.89 0.76 11.90
N SER A 31 -9.93 -0.56 11.84
CA SER A 31 -11.07 -1.30 11.31
C SER A 31 -11.93 -1.88 12.44
N GLY A 32 -13.23 -1.58 12.42
CA GLY A 32 -14.22 -2.20 13.29
C GLY A 32 -13.87 -2.13 14.78
N ALA A 33 -13.83 -3.30 15.41
CA ALA A 33 -13.62 -3.43 16.86
C ALA A 33 -12.14 -3.45 17.28
N GLU A 34 -11.19 -3.60 16.36
CA GLU A 34 -9.77 -3.81 16.68
C GLU A 34 -8.85 -2.87 15.89
N ASN A 35 -8.03 -2.11 16.63
CA ASN A 35 -6.92 -1.39 16.04
C ASN A 35 -5.74 -2.35 15.84
N ARG A 36 -5.20 -2.42 14.62
CA ARG A 36 -4.08 -3.30 14.30
C ARG A 36 -2.88 -2.52 13.82
N ASN A 37 -1.70 -2.96 14.22
CA ASN A 37 -0.45 -2.45 13.70
C ASN A 37 0.14 -3.44 12.71
N GLY A 38 0.68 -2.92 11.61
CA GLY A 38 1.31 -3.71 10.58
C GLY A 38 2.61 -3.10 10.13
N TYR A 39 3.41 -3.91 9.47
CA TYR A 39 4.62 -3.48 8.78
C TYR A 39 4.66 -4.15 7.41
N GLY A 40 5.33 -3.51 6.47
CA GLY A 40 5.35 -4.03 5.11
C GLY A 40 6.48 -3.49 4.25
N ILE A 41 6.53 -4.06 3.06
CA ILE A 41 7.41 -3.64 1.98
C ILE A 41 6.56 -3.26 0.76
N THR A 42 7.05 -2.29 0.02
CA THR A 42 6.41 -1.84 -1.23
C THR A 42 7.42 -1.81 -2.35
N LEU A 43 6.96 -2.13 -3.56
CA LEU A 43 7.69 -1.94 -4.80
C LEU A 43 6.84 -1.06 -5.69
N GLY A 44 7.41 0.02 -6.18
CA GLY A 44 6.71 1.00 -6.99
C GLY A 44 7.43 1.33 -8.28
N GLN A 45 6.67 1.85 -9.21
CA GLN A 45 7.17 2.37 -10.46
C GLN A 45 6.38 3.62 -10.85
N GLN A 46 7.10 4.65 -11.30
CA GLN A 46 6.52 5.92 -11.70
C GLN A 46 6.50 6.03 -13.22
N PHE A 47 5.33 6.34 -13.79
CA PHE A 47 5.09 6.57 -15.20
C PHE A 47 4.58 8.00 -15.40
N GLY A 48 5.48 8.97 -15.51
CA GLY A 48 5.09 10.37 -15.51
C GLY A 48 4.39 10.80 -14.23
N ALA A 49 3.14 11.23 -14.31
CA ALA A 49 2.34 11.60 -13.14
C ALA A 49 1.69 10.42 -12.44
N VAL A 50 1.63 9.24 -13.07
CA VAL A 50 0.97 8.04 -12.51
C VAL A 50 2.00 7.13 -11.88
N GLY A 51 1.79 6.75 -10.63
CA GLY A 51 2.56 5.74 -9.91
C GLY A 51 1.77 4.46 -9.74
N LEU A 52 2.42 3.31 -9.90
CA LEU A 52 1.88 2.01 -9.57
C LEU A 52 2.73 1.37 -8.47
N THR A 53 2.09 0.90 -7.40
CA THR A 53 2.77 0.32 -6.24
C THR A 53 2.16 -1.02 -5.89
N GLY A 54 2.98 -2.05 -5.85
CA GLY A 54 2.66 -3.33 -5.22
C GLY A 54 3.14 -3.35 -3.78
N GLY A 55 2.39 -3.96 -2.87
CA GLY A 55 2.74 -4.01 -1.46
C GLY A 55 2.41 -5.34 -0.80
N PHE A 56 3.24 -5.70 0.16
CA PHE A 56 2.97 -6.75 1.14
C PHE A 56 3.03 -6.13 2.53
N GLU A 57 2.02 -6.39 3.34
CA GLU A 57 1.96 -5.96 4.74
C GLU A 57 1.51 -7.11 5.62
N ARG A 58 2.11 -7.22 6.79
CA ARG A 58 1.71 -8.14 7.85
C ARG A 58 1.19 -7.35 9.04
N PHE A 59 0.00 -7.69 9.48
CA PHE A 59 -0.64 -7.15 10.67
C PHE A 59 -0.62 -8.21 11.77
N THR A 60 -0.21 -7.78 12.95
CA THR A 60 -0.21 -8.63 14.15
C THR A 60 -1.21 -8.07 15.15
N SER A 61 -2.18 -8.88 15.56
CA SER A 61 -3.16 -8.52 16.59
C SER A 61 -3.46 -9.75 17.44
N GLY A 62 -2.78 -9.85 18.57
CA GLY A 62 -3.01 -10.89 19.55
C GLY A 62 -2.90 -12.31 18.98
N SER A 63 -4.04 -12.95 18.72
CA SER A 63 -4.12 -14.33 18.21
C SER A 63 -4.30 -14.43 16.69
N ASN A 64 -4.43 -13.30 15.97
CA ASN A 64 -4.82 -13.31 14.56
C ASN A 64 -3.86 -12.50 13.70
N ASP A 65 -2.92 -13.17 13.05
CA ASP A 65 -2.08 -12.56 12.03
C ASP A 65 -2.84 -12.44 10.70
N GLN A 66 -2.68 -11.30 10.04
CA GLN A 66 -3.24 -11.04 8.72
C GLN A 66 -2.15 -10.60 7.76
N ASP A 67 -2.08 -11.27 6.62
CA ASP A 67 -1.25 -10.87 5.48
C ASP A 67 -2.11 -10.10 4.47
N ARG A 68 -1.58 -8.96 3.99
CA ARG A 68 -2.21 -8.14 2.98
C ARG A 68 -1.30 -7.99 1.77
N TYR A 69 -1.84 -8.30 0.61
CA TYR A 69 -1.20 -8.07 -0.69
C TYR A 69 -1.99 -6.99 -1.41
N SER A 70 -1.33 -5.95 -1.89
CA SER A 70 -2.03 -4.81 -2.51
C SER A 70 -1.38 -4.36 -3.81
N VAL A 71 -2.22 -3.82 -4.69
CA VAL A 71 -1.81 -3.05 -5.86
C VAL A 71 -2.55 -1.72 -5.81
N VAL A 72 -1.79 -0.63 -5.85
CA VAL A 72 -2.30 0.75 -5.70
C VAL A 72 -1.79 1.58 -6.86
N ALA A 73 -2.70 2.28 -7.52
CA ALA A 73 -2.39 3.34 -8.46
C ALA A 73 -2.54 4.70 -7.78
N GLY A 74 -1.62 5.62 -8.06
CA GLY A 74 -1.64 6.99 -7.56
C GLY A 74 -1.38 7.98 -8.66
N LEU A 75 -1.96 9.17 -8.55
CA LEU A 75 -1.76 10.27 -9.48
C LEU A 75 -1.14 11.45 -8.75
N ASN A 76 0.08 11.87 -9.11
CA ASN A 76 0.72 13.04 -8.54
C ASN A 76 0.04 14.31 -9.06
N VAL A 77 -0.86 14.90 -8.27
CA VAL A 77 -1.73 16.00 -8.70
C VAL A 77 -1.28 17.37 -8.24
N ALA A 78 -0.57 17.45 -7.12
CA ALA A 78 -0.18 18.72 -6.53
C ALA A 78 1.19 18.65 -5.84
N LYS A 79 1.91 19.75 -5.88
CA LYS A 79 3.12 19.99 -5.09
C LYS A 79 2.87 21.15 -4.15
N LEU A 80 2.99 20.89 -2.84
CA LEU A 80 2.89 21.89 -1.79
C LEU A 80 4.30 22.12 -1.22
N GLY A 81 5.04 23.04 -1.82
CA GLY A 81 6.46 23.18 -1.56
C GLY A 81 7.22 21.90 -1.97
N PRO A 82 7.98 21.27 -1.07
CA PRO A 82 8.68 20.02 -1.34
C PRO A 82 7.78 18.78 -1.30
N VAL A 83 6.56 18.90 -0.79
CA VAL A 83 5.65 17.76 -0.60
C VAL A 83 4.84 17.50 -1.86
N THR A 84 4.85 16.27 -2.36
CA THR A 84 3.95 15.81 -3.44
C THR A 84 2.73 15.15 -2.84
N VAL A 85 1.54 15.57 -3.29
CA VAL A 85 0.25 14.99 -2.87
C VAL A 85 -0.29 14.08 -3.97
N THR A 86 -0.74 12.88 -3.58
CA THR A 86 -1.09 11.81 -4.50
C THR A 86 -2.39 11.16 -4.06
N PRO A 87 -3.54 11.44 -4.69
CA PRO A 87 -4.73 10.59 -4.56
C PRO A 87 -4.41 9.18 -5.06
N LYS A 88 -4.92 8.19 -4.34
CA LYS A 88 -4.63 6.77 -4.55
C LYS A 88 -5.90 5.94 -4.58
N VAL A 89 -5.92 4.95 -5.45
CA VAL A 89 -6.94 3.90 -5.50
C VAL A 89 -6.25 2.56 -5.68
N GLY A 90 -6.75 1.52 -5.03
CA GLY A 90 -6.12 0.23 -5.13
C GLY A 90 -7.03 -0.91 -4.68
N VAL A 91 -6.57 -2.11 -4.94
CA VAL A 91 -7.18 -3.35 -4.48
C VAL A 91 -6.21 -4.10 -3.59
N ALA A 92 -6.74 -4.77 -2.59
CA ALA A 92 -5.96 -5.60 -1.70
C ALA A 92 -6.61 -6.98 -1.56
N TYR A 93 -5.79 -8.01 -1.44
CA TYR A 93 -6.19 -9.33 -1.01
C TYR A 93 -5.78 -9.50 0.45
N LEU A 94 -6.73 -9.84 1.29
CA LEU A 94 -6.56 -10.06 2.72
C LEU A 94 -6.58 -11.56 2.97
N ASN A 95 -5.50 -12.07 3.55
CA ASN A 95 -5.37 -13.46 3.97
C ASN A 95 -5.30 -13.48 5.50
N ASN A 96 -6.34 -13.99 6.13
CA ASN A 96 -6.43 -14.07 7.57
C ASN A 96 -6.39 -15.53 8.01
N GLN A 97 -5.53 -15.85 8.99
CA GLN A 97 -5.37 -17.21 9.47
C GLN A 97 -6.60 -17.74 10.23
N ALA A 98 -7.40 -16.86 10.80
CA ALA A 98 -8.54 -17.22 11.66
C ALA A 98 -9.92 -16.98 11.02
N SER A 99 -10.00 -16.31 9.87
CA SER A 99 -11.25 -15.98 9.20
C SER A 99 -11.11 -16.06 7.66
N ALA A 100 -12.20 -15.78 6.96
CA ALA A 100 -12.21 -15.90 5.50
C ALA A 100 -11.29 -14.90 4.82
N ASP A 101 -10.61 -15.37 3.77
CA ASP A 101 -9.87 -14.54 2.84
C ASP A 101 -10.82 -13.74 1.92
N GLY A 102 -10.38 -12.57 1.46
CA GLY A 102 -11.17 -11.78 0.56
C GLY A 102 -10.46 -10.57 -0.04
N TYR A 103 -11.19 -9.84 -0.84
CA TYR A 103 -10.70 -8.62 -1.50
C TYR A 103 -11.25 -7.37 -0.83
N ALA A 104 -10.47 -6.31 -0.87
CA ALA A 104 -10.89 -4.99 -0.42
C ALA A 104 -10.47 -3.92 -1.43
N LEU A 105 -11.32 -2.91 -1.61
CA LEU A 105 -11.01 -1.69 -2.33
C LEU A 105 -10.39 -0.70 -1.35
N THR A 106 -9.39 0.05 -1.79
CA THR A 106 -8.76 1.10 -0.98
C THR A 106 -8.77 2.41 -1.76
N VAL A 107 -9.21 3.48 -1.10
CA VAL A 107 -9.19 4.85 -1.64
C VAL A 107 -8.53 5.76 -0.62
N GLY A 108 -7.61 6.61 -1.04
CA GLY A 108 -6.88 7.44 -0.09
C GLY A 108 -6.09 8.58 -0.70
N LEU A 109 -5.34 9.23 0.17
CA LEU A 109 -4.40 10.28 -0.16
C LEU A 109 -3.03 9.93 0.41
N GLY A 110 -2.00 10.14 -0.39
CA GLY A 110 -0.62 10.04 0.01
C GLY A 110 0.09 11.38 -0.05
N ALA A 111 1.08 11.53 0.80
CA ALA A 111 2.04 12.62 0.76
C ALA A 111 3.46 12.05 0.72
N SER A 112 4.33 12.64 -0.10
CA SER A 112 5.73 12.26 -0.20
C SER A 112 6.62 13.47 -0.06
N LEU A 113 7.59 13.41 0.85
CA LEU A 113 8.59 14.44 1.11
C LEU A 113 9.97 13.89 0.73
N PRO A 114 10.60 14.36 -0.36
CA PRO A 114 11.98 13.98 -0.69
C PRO A 114 12.96 14.56 0.34
N ILE A 115 13.75 13.70 0.96
CA ILE A 115 14.85 14.08 1.86
C ILE A 115 16.16 14.19 1.08
N THR A 116 16.35 13.28 0.14
CA THR A 116 17.46 13.31 -0.81
C THR A 116 16.92 13.04 -2.22
N LYS A 117 17.80 12.97 -3.23
CA LYS A 117 17.39 12.58 -4.59
C LYS A 117 16.85 11.14 -4.66
N GLN A 118 17.24 10.29 -3.72
CA GLN A 118 16.90 8.88 -3.71
C GLN A 118 15.98 8.48 -2.56
N VAL A 119 15.91 9.26 -1.48
CA VAL A 119 15.15 8.91 -0.26
C VAL A 119 14.01 9.87 -0.06
N SER A 120 12.82 9.34 0.16
CA SER A 120 11.62 10.09 0.49
C SER A 120 10.92 9.52 1.72
N LEU A 121 10.41 10.40 2.57
CA LEU A 121 9.43 10.03 3.60
C LEU A 121 8.03 10.01 2.97
N THR A 122 7.21 9.07 3.37
CA THR A 122 5.84 8.95 2.89
C THR A 122 4.87 8.85 4.05
N ALA A 123 3.70 9.44 3.87
CA ALA A 123 2.56 9.28 4.77
C ALA A 123 1.29 9.14 3.93
N ASP A 124 0.45 8.18 4.29
CA ASP A 124 -0.78 7.88 3.57
C ASP A 124 -1.94 7.77 4.55
N VAL A 125 -3.09 8.29 4.15
CA VAL A 125 -4.37 8.05 4.80
C VAL A 125 -5.30 7.44 3.78
N ALA A 126 -5.95 6.35 4.14
CA ALA A 126 -6.82 5.63 3.21
C ALA A 126 -8.02 5.03 3.94
N ARG A 127 -9.12 4.88 3.21
CA ARG A 127 -10.26 4.08 3.63
C ARG A 127 -10.27 2.78 2.84
N GLN A 128 -10.47 1.70 3.55
CA GLN A 128 -10.61 0.36 3.02
C GLN A 128 -12.07 -0.07 3.08
N TYR A 129 -12.54 -0.67 2.00
CA TYR A 129 -13.87 -1.25 1.84
C TYR A 129 -13.71 -2.73 1.53
N GLY A 130 -13.95 -3.59 2.49
CA GLY A 130 -13.92 -5.03 2.32
C GLY A 130 -15.16 -5.52 1.57
N GLN A 131 -15.02 -6.49 0.71
CA GLN A 131 -16.13 -7.12 0.03
C GLN A 131 -16.52 -8.42 0.75
N ASP A 132 -17.83 -8.68 0.83
CA ASP A 132 -18.40 -9.91 1.39
C ASP A 132 -17.85 -10.29 2.78
N ARG A 133 -17.09 -11.36 2.83
CA ARG A 133 -16.56 -11.96 4.07
C ARG A 133 -15.51 -11.11 4.79
N VAL A 134 -14.99 -10.09 4.14
CA VAL A 134 -13.97 -9.18 4.71
C VAL A 134 -14.51 -7.78 4.99
N SER A 135 -15.82 -7.57 4.94
CA SER A 135 -16.48 -6.30 5.32
C SER A 135 -16.20 -5.89 6.77
N GLN A 136 -15.93 -6.84 7.64
CA GLN A 136 -15.49 -6.58 9.02
C GLN A 136 -14.15 -5.82 9.11
N PHE A 137 -13.38 -5.77 8.02
CA PHE A 137 -12.13 -5.01 7.91
C PHE A 137 -12.29 -3.65 7.24
N ASP A 138 -13.54 -3.18 7.09
CA ASP A 138 -13.80 -1.81 6.69
C ASP A 138 -13.24 -0.85 7.72
N GLY A 139 -12.49 0.13 7.27
CA GLY A 139 -11.88 1.05 8.21
C GLY A 139 -10.96 2.07 7.57
N ASN A 140 -10.43 2.91 8.44
CA ASN A 140 -9.43 3.89 8.07
C ASN A 140 -8.03 3.33 8.33
N ARG A 141 -7.10 3.71 7.48
CA ARG A 141 -5.70 3.31 7.57
C ARG A 141 -4.80 4.53 7.56
N VAL A 142 -3.79 4.49 8.39
CA VAL A 142 -2.69 5.46 8.37
C VAL A 142 -1.40 4.68 8.18
N THR A 143 -0.65 5.05 7.17
CA THR A 143 0.63 4.41 6.84
C THR A 143 1.71 5.47 6.81
N ALA A 144 2.85 5.17 7.40
CA ALA A 144 4.05 5.98 7.27
C ALA A 144 5.21 5.10 6.79
N GLY A 145 6.13 5.67 6.02
CA GLY A 145 7.22 4.88 5.47
C GLY A 145 8.37 5.69 4.91
N VAL A 146 9.36 4.94 4.48
CA VAL A 146 10.51 5.47 3.75
C VAL A 146 10.58 4.74 2.41
N LYS A 147 10.76 5.51 1.32
CA LYS A 147 10.99 5.00 -0.02
C LYS A 147 12.37 5.34 -0.50
N PHE A 148 12.96 4.42 -1.21
CA PHE A 148 14.22 4.58 -1.93
C PHE A 148 13.98 4.40 -3.42
N ALA A 149 14.39 5.41 -4.22
CA ALA A 149 14.30 5.41 -5.68
C ALA A 149 15.67 5.13 -6.31
N PHE A 150 15.69 4.36 -7.40
CA PHE A 150 16.91 4.00 -8.13
C PHE A 150 16.66 3.91 -9.65
#